data_c0784cf47962e489f22acb7ba306cc8f
#
_entry.id   c0784cf47962e489f22acb7ba306cc8f
#
_cell.length_a   1.000
_cell.length_b   1.000
_cell.length_c   1.000
_cell.angle_alpha   90.00
_cell.angle_beta   90.00
_cell.angle_gamma   90.00
#
_symmetry.space_group_name_H-M   'P 1'
#
loop_
_entity.id
_entity.type
_entity.pdbx_description
1 polymer ?
#
loop_
_entity_poly.entity_id
_entity_poly.type
_entity_poly.pdbx_seq_one_letter_code
_entity_poly.pdbx_strand_id
1 'polypeptide(L)'
;MNDIITDIKALQEETLLNLQSSKAKNTVRAYKSDFNDFGLFCAKNAFKSLPSEPKIVSLYLTYLSTKDVRMSTLKRRLVSIGVIHKLKGYYLDTKHPSIIENIMGIKRRKGSIQRGKKPLLISNLKQIINVIDEQKKEEIKKLRDRSIILIGFSGGFRRNEIVSLDYEDLDFVEEGLKIKLRRSKTDQFGEGSVKGVPYFEYSQYCPVLSLKKWVEKSNIDSGPLFRRFSKGSKLTENRLTDQTVALLIKKYLDLAGIESKNYSGHSLRSGFATSAAESGAGERSIMAMTGHKSTEMVRRYIKEANLFKNNPLNKIKI
;
A
#
# COMPACT_ATOMS: atom_id res chain seq x y z
N MET A 1 42.72 8.56 -30.56
CA MET A 1 41.36 9.06 -30.38
C MET A 1 40.44 7.91 -30.72
N ASN A 2 39.85 7.30 -29.70
CA ASN A 2 38.87 6.23 -29.94
C ASN A 2 37.56 6.89 -30.34
N ASP A 3 37.18 6.75 -31.59
CA ASP A 3 35.87 7.11 -32.05
C ASP A 3 34.84 6.20 -31.34
N ILE A 4 34.16 6.76 -30.39
CA ILE A 4 32.99 6.09 -29.79
C ILE A 4 31.92 6.12 -30.86
N ILE A 5 31.84 5.06 -31.65
CA ILE A 5 30.70 4.83 -32.55
C ILE A 5 29.49 4.53 -31.67
N THR A 6 28.77 5.57 -31.36
CA THR A 6 27.58 5.46 -30.55
C THR A 6 26.40 5.22 -31.47
N ASP A 7 25.80 4.04 -31.43
CA ASP A 7 24.56 3.78 -32.16
C ASP A 7 23.43 4.63 -31.56
N ILE A 8 23.14 5.74 -32.21
CA ILE A 8 22.11 6.70 -31.79
C ILE A 8 20.74 6.06 -31.69
N LYS A 9 20.41 5.06 -32.53
CA LYS A 9 19.13 4.37 -32.46
C LYS A 9 19.08 3.51 -31.18
N ALA A 10 20.10 2.76 -30.89
CA ALA A 10 20.19 1.96 -29.65
C ALA A 10 20.12 2.87 -28.41
N LEU A 11 20.80 4.02 -28.42
CA LEU A 11 20.69 5.00 -27.32
C LEU A 11 19.29 5.60 -27.19
N GLN A 12 18.60 5.87 -28.29
CA GLN A 12 17.23 6.36 -28.27
C GLN A 12 16.26 5.32 -27.68
N GLU A 13 16.42 4.04 -28.05
CA GLU A 13 15.63 2.93 -27.51
C GLU A 13 15.88 2.76 -26.02
N GLU A 14 17.13 2.75 -25.59
CA GLU A 14 17.50 2.64 -24.16
C GLU A 14 17.01 3.85 -23.37
N THR A 15 17.12 5.06 -23.92
CA THR A 15 16.57 6.28 -23.32
C THR A 15 15.06 6.17 -23.14
N LEU A 16 14.35 5.63 -24.13
CA LEU A 16 12.91 5.43 -24.06
C LEU A 16 12.54 4.41 -22.95
N LEU A 17 13.29 3.31 -22.86
CA LEU A 17 13.14 2.33 -21.78
C LEU A 17 13.38 2.95 -20.41
N ASN A 18 14.42 3.77 -20.25
CA ASN A 18 14.72 4.48 -19.01
C ASN A 18 13.58 5.45 -18.64
N LEU A 19 13.06 6.22 -19.59
CA LEU A 19 11.92 7.10 -19.38
C LEU A 19 10.64 6.34 -18.98
N GLN A 20 10.37 5.21 -19.62
CA GLN A 20 9.25 4.34 -19.26
C GLN A 20 9.41 3.73 -17.85
N SER A 21 10.65 3.38 -17.49
CA SER A 21 11.00 2.80 -16.19
C SER A 21 11.06 3.82 -15.05
N SER A 22 11.11 5.13 -15.38
CA SER A 22 11.20 6.22 -14.40
C SER A 22 10.03 6.30 -13.42
N LYS A 23 8.91 5.64 -13.71
CA LYS A 23 7.71 5.60 -12.87
C LYS A 23 7.17 4.19 -12.71
N ALA A 24 6.68 3.88 -11.51
CA ALA A 24 6.03 2.60 -11.25
C ALA A 24 4.85 2.36 -12.23
N LYS A 25 4.70 1.14 -12.74
CA LYS A 25 3.65 0.73 -13.70
C LYS A 25 2.24 1.17 -13.28
N ASN A 26 1.91 1.08 -12.00
CA ASN A 26 0.61 1.52 -11.46
C ASN A 26 0.44 3.06 -11.52
N THR A 27 1.52 3.83 -11.37
CA THR A 27 1.50 5.29 -11.52
C THR A 27 1.22 5.68 -12.97
N VAL A 28 1.89 5.03 -13.93
CA VAL A 28 1.66 5.25 -15.36
C VAL A 28 0.22 4.92 -15.74
N ARG A 29 -0.30 3.78 -15.27
CA ARG A 29 -1.70 3.37 -15.48
C ARG A 29 -2.67 4.41 -14.93
N ALA A 30 -2.44 4.90 -13.72
CA ALA A 30 -3.27 5.92 -13.09
C ALA A 30 -3.25 7.23 -13.89
N TYR A 31 -2.07 7.69 -14.34
CA TYR A 31 -1.96 8.91 -15.13
C TYR A 31 -2.69 8.81 -16.47
N LYS A 32 -2.54 7.67 -17.17
CA LYS A 32 -3.28 7.42 -18.41
C LYS A 32 -4.80 7.46 -18.20
N SER A 33 -5.28 6.76 -17.16
CA SER A 33 -6.71 6.75 -16.83
C SER A 33 -7.25 8.13 -16.45
N ASP A 34 -6.49 8.90 -15.67
CA ASP A 34 -6.88 10.24 -15.26
C ASP A 34 -6.94 11.21 -16.45
N PHE A 35 -5.96 11.12 -17.35
CA PHE A 35 -5.92 11.96 -18.53
C PHE A 35 -7.01 11.61 -19.54
N ASN A 36 -7.33 10.33 -19.70
CA ASN A 36 -8.46 9.90 -20.53
C ASN A 36 -9.78 10.48 -20.03
N ASP A 37 -10.01 10.46 -18.70
CA ASP A 37 -11.21 11.06 -18.11
C ASP A 37 -11.28 12.58 -18.33
N PHE A 38 -10.14 13.28 -18.23
CA PHE A 38 -10.02 14.69 -18.58
C PHE A 38 -10.32 14.92 -20.06
N GLY A 39 -9.77 14.08 -20.95
CA GLY A 39 -10.03 14.14 -22.40
C GLY A 39 -11.52 13.98 -22.74
N LEU A 40 -12.21 13.04 -22.08
CA LEU A 40 -13.65 12.86 -22.23
C LEU A 40 -14.45 14.07 -21.74
N PHE A 41 -14.05 14.71 -20.65
CA PHE A 41 -14.65 15.95 -20.18
C PHE A 41 -14.47 17.07 -21.22
N CYS A 42 -13.26 17.24 -21.74
CA CYS A 42 -12.96 18.25 -22.76
C CYS A 42 -13.78 18.02 -24.02
N ALA A 43 -13.81 16.79 -24.54
CA ALA A 43 -14.57 16.45 -25.75
C ALA A 43 -16.07 16.76 -25.63
N LYS A 44 -16.67 16.46 -24.46
CA LYS A 44 -18.08 16.74 -24.17
C LYS A 44 -18.41 18.22 -24.09
N ASN A 45 -17.43 19.08 -23.86
CA ASN A 45 -17.62 20.52 -23.70
C ASN A 45 -16.95 21.33 -24.81
N ALA A 46 -16.57 20.68 -25.93
CA ALA A 46 -15.87 21.29 -27.05
C ALA A 46 -14.55 22.01 -26.64
N PHE A 47 -13.87 21.51 -25.61
CA PHE A 47 -12.57 22.03 -25.21
C PHE A 47 -11.43 21.16 -25.73
N LYS A 48 -10.28 21.80 -25.95
CA LYS A 48 -9.03 21.09 -26.28
C LYS A 48 -8.38 20.53 -25.02
N SER A 49 -8.09 19.22 -25.00
CA SER A 49 -7.47 18.57 -23.85
C SER A 49 -5.93 18.65 -23.86
N LEU A 50 -5.32 18.84 -25.04
CA LEU A 50 -3.86 18.89 -25.22
C LEU A 50 -3.49 19.74 -26.45
N PRO A 51 -2.79 20.88 -26.33
CA PRO A 51 -2.57 21.57 -25.06
C PRO A 51 -3.88 22.06 -24.45
N SER A 52 -3.91 22.21 -23.13
CA SER A 52 -5.05 22.76 -22.42
C SER A 52 -4.65 23.98 -21.60
N GLU A 53 -5.63 24.81 -21.26
CA GLU A 53 -5.44 26.01 -20.47
C GLU A 53 -5.75 25.79 -18.98
N PRO A 54 -5.13 26.54 -18.06
CA PRO A 54 -5.41 26.46 -16.63
C PRO A 54 -6.90 26.61 -16.29
N LYS A 55 -7.63 27.47 -17.01
CA LYS A 55 -9.07 27.69 -16.83
C LYS A 55 -9.87 26.40 -17.08
N ILE A 56 -9.55 25.66 -18.13
CA ILE A 56 -10.24 24.40 -18.49
C ILE A 56 -9.96 23.33 -17.43
N VAL A 57 -8.71 23.23 -16.97
CA VAL A 57 -8.34 22.32 -15.89
C VAL A 57 -9.09 22.68 -14.61
N SER A 58 -9.22 23.96 -14.29
CA SER A 58 -9.98 24.44 -13.13
C SER A 58 -11.46 24.05 -13.22
N LEU A 59 -12.11 24.22 -14.38
CA LEU A 59 -13.48 23.79 -14.63
C LEU A 59 -13.64 22.27 -14.44
N TYR A 60 -12.70 21.46 -14.95
CA TYR A 60 -12.72 20.03 -14.76
C TYR A 60 -12.62 19.62 -13.29
N LEU A 61 -11.75 20.26 -12.51
CA LEU A 61 -11.64 19.99 -11.06
C LEU A 61 -12.93 20.37 -10.31
N THR A 62 -13.58 21.46 -10.74
CA THR A 62 -14.90 21.85 -10.21
C THR A 62 -15.94 20.80 -10.54
N TYR A 63 -16.04 20.36 -11.82
CA TYR A 63 -16.92 19.28 -12.24
C TYR A 63 -16.74 18.01 -11.43
N LEU A 64 -15.49 17.59 -11.20
CA LEU A 64 -15.22 16.43 -10.35
C LEU A 64 -15.65 16.66 -8.89
N SER A 65 -15.52 17.89 -8.41
CA SER A 65 -15.94 18.22 -7.06
C SER A 65 -17.46 18.11 -6.89
N THR A 66 -18.27 18.40 -7.91
CA THR A 66 -19.74 18.19 -7.84
C THR A 66 -20.12 16.70 -7.78
N LYS A 67 -19.25 15.81 -8.25
CA LYS A 67 -19.42 14.34 -8.22
C LYS A 67 -18.88 13.68 -6.95
N ASP A 68 -18.67 14.43 -5.90
CA ASP A 68 -18.14 13.96 -4.62
C ASP A 68 -16.78 13.22 -4.69
N VAL A 69 -15.96 13.57 -5.67
CA VAL A 69 -14.61 13.04 -5.79
C VAL A 69 -13.73 13.59 -4.66
N ARG A 70 -12.94 12.71 -4.03
CA ARG A 70 -12.08 13.05 -2.89
C ARG A 70 -10.98 14.03 -3.28
N MET A 71 -10.61 14.93 -2.35
CA MET A 71 -9.53 15.92 -2.55
C MET A 71 -8.19 15.31 -2.99
N SER A 72 -7.82 14.13 -2.47
CA SER A 72 -6.61 13.41 -2.89
C SER A 72 -6.66 13.00 -4.37
N THR A 73 -7.84 12.62 -4.85
CA THR A 73 -8.06 12.27 -6.26
C THR A 73 -7.99 13.51 -7.15
N LEU A 74 -8.60 14.65 -6.73
CA LEU A 74 -8.50 15.92 -7.48
C LEU A 74 -7.03 16.33 -7.65
N LYS A 75 -6.24 16.32 -6.56
CA LYS A 75 -4.81 16.62 -6.61
C LYS A 75 -4.04 15.66 -7.53
N ARG A 76 -4.32 14.37 -7.46
CA ARG A 76 -3.67 13.37 -8.33
C ARG A 76 -4.00 13.61 -9.81
N ARG A 77 -5.25 13.93 -10.14
CA ARG A 77 -5.68 14.23 -11.52
C ARG A 77 -5.00 15.49 -12.05
N LEU A 78 -4.87 16.54 -11.25
CA LEU A 78 -4.09 17.72 -11.64
C LEU A 78 -2.64 17.36 -11.97
N VAL A 79 -1.98 16.56 -11.10
CA VAL A 79 -0.62 16.09 -11.35
C VAL A 79 -0.54 15.27 -12.62
N SER A 80 -1.50 14.37 -12.86
CA SER A 80 -1.57 13.52 -14.06
C SER A 80 -1.67 14.36 -15.35
N ILE A 81 -2.53 15.39 -15.35
CA ILE A 81 -2.70 16.30 -16.49
C ILE A 81 -1.39 17.06 -16.77
N GLY A 82 -0.77 17.65 -15.74
CA GLY A 82 0.50 18.36 -15.88
C GLY A 82 1.64 17.47 -16.40
N VAL A 83 1.74 16.24 -15.88
CA VAL A 83 2.77 15.28 -16.33
C VAL A 83 2.56 14.90 -17.81
N ILE A 84 1.32 14.65 -18.24
CA ILE A 84 1.06 14.30 -19.65
C ILE A 84 1.37 15.48 -20.57
N HIS A 85 1.01 16.73 -20.19
CA HIS A 85 1.38 17.93 -20.97
C HIS A 85 2.90 18.00 -21.12
N LYS A 86 3.65 17.90 -20.03
CA LYS A 86 5.11 17.93 -20.05
C LYS A 86 5.72 16.84 -20.93
N LEU A 87 5.21 15.60 -20.85
CA LEU A 87 5.69 14.48 -21.68
C LEU A 87 5.40 14.66 -23.17
N LYS A 88 4.39 15.46 -23.50
CA LYS A 88 4.01 15.77 -24.88
C LYS A 88 4.61 17.09 -25.40
N GLY A 89 5.51 17.71 -24.61
CA GLY A 89 6.19 18.96 -24.99
C GLY A 89 5.34 20.21 -24.84
N TYR A 90 4.20 20.14 -24.17
CA TYR A 90 3.34 21.29 -23.93
C TYR A 90 3.52 21.86 -22.52
N TYR A 91 3.52 23.20 -22.43
CA TYR A 91 3.50 23.88 -21.14
C TYR A 91 2.06 23.95 -20.59
N LEU A 92 1.91 23.66 -19.32
CA LEU A 92 0.69 23.90 -18.53
C LEU A 92 1.10 24.35 -17.13
N ASP A 93 0.70 25.57 -16.76
CA ASP A 93 0.91 26.07 -15.41
C ASP A 93 -0.10 25.44 -14.44
N THR A 94 0.29 24.36 -13.80
CA THR A 94 -0.54 23.69 -12.79
C THR A 94 -0.60 24.45 -11.45
N LYS A 95 0.22 25.50 -11.30
CA LYS A 95 0.23 26.39 -10.12
C LYS A 95 -0.51 27.71 -10.36
N HIS A 96 -1.11 27.87 -11.53
CA HIS A 96 -1.88 29.07 -11.89
C HIS A 96 -2.93 29.39 -10.80
N PRO A 97 -3.11 30.66 -10.42
CA PRO A 97 -4.05 31.07 -9.37
C PRO A 97 -5.45 30.47 -9.53
N SER A 98 -6.00 30.47 -10.77
CA SER A 98 -7.33 29.89 -11.03
C SER A 98 -7.46 28.41 -10.65
N ILE A 99 -6.36 27.63 -10.66
CA ILE A 99 -6.35 26.22 -10.23
C ILE A 99 -6.19 26.12 -8.73
N ILE A 100 -5.19 26.83 -8.18
CA ILE A 100 -4.83 26.72 -6.76
C ILE A 100 -5.96 27.29 -5.87
N GLU A 101 -6.48 28.47 -6.18
CA GLU A 101 -7.57 29.07 -5.42
C GLU A 101 -8.86 28.24 -5.53
N ASN A 102 -9.16 27.71 -6.71
CA ASN A 102 -10.29 26.80 -6.88
C ASN A 102 -10.16 25.56 -6.00
N ILE A 103 -8.99 24.90 -5.99
CA ILE A 103 -8.72 23.75 -5.11
C ILE A 103 -8.86 24.13 -3.63
N MET A 104 -8.38 25.31 -3.24
CA MET A 104 -8.52 25.81 -1.88
C MET A 104 -10.00 26.08 -1.53
N GLY A 105 -10.76 26.68 -2.44
CA GLY A 105 -12.20 26.90 -2.30
C GLY A 105 -12.97 25.58 -2.16
N ILE A 106 -12.68 24.60 -3.00
CA ILE A 106 -13.26 23.24 -2.91
C ILE A 106 -12.93 22.62 -1.55
N LYS A 107 -11.67 22.72 -1.11
CA LYS A 107 -11.24 22.18 0.18
C LYS A 107 -11.97 22.84 1.37
N ARG A 108 -12.18 24.15 1.34
CA ARG A 108 -12.93 24.88 2.39
C ARG A 108 -14.39 24.44 2.43
N ARG A 109 -15.05 24.31 1.27
CA ARG A 109 -16.47 23.90 1.21
C ARG A 109 -16.73 22.46 1.57
N LYS A 110 -15.86 21.53 1.14
CA LYS A 110 -16.06 20.07 1.36
C LYS A 110 -15.38 19.53 2.62
N GLY A 111 -14.51 20.30 3.22
CA GLY A 111 -13.60 19.81 4.24
C GLY A 111 -12.48 18.95 3.64
N SER A 112 -11.53 18.56 4.48
CA SER A 112 -10.40 17.71 4.09
C SER A 112 -10.31 16.42 4.92
N ILE A 113 -11.36 16.10 5.68
CA ILE A 113 -11.38 14.93 6.54
C ILE A 113 -11.32 13.67 5.66
N GLN A 114 -10.17 13.04 5.63
CA GLN A 114 -10.03 11.72 5.04
C GLN A 114 -10.41 10.69 6.09
N ARG A 115 -11.57 10.08 5.95
CA ARG A 115 -11.89 8.87 6.72
C ARG A 115 -11.00 7.74 6.21
N GLY A 116 -9.89 7.51 6.91
CA GLY A 116 -9.02 6.36 6.67
C GLY A 116 -9.76 5.04 6.94
N LYS A 117 -9.22 3.94 6.47
CA LYS A 117 -9.66 2.62 6.90
C LYS A 117 -9.16 2.37 8.32
N LYS A 118 -9.95 1.63 9.12
CA LYS A 118 -9.58 1.30 10.51
C LYS A 118 -8.31 0.44 10.55
N PRO A 119 -7.45 0.64 11.56
CA PRO A 119 -6.36 -0.29 11.85
C PRO A 119 -6.93 -1.64 12.29
N LEU A 120 -6.30 -2.73 11.90
CA LEU A 120 -6.63 -4.07 12.37
C LEU A 120 -5.83 -4.33 13.64
N LEU A 121 -6.41 -4.07 14.80
CA LEU A 121 -5.75 -4.20 16.11
C LEU A 121 -5.51 -5.67 16.50
N ILE A 122 -4.70 -5.90 17.54
CA ILE A 122 -4.36 -7.26 18.03
C ILE A 122 -5.62 -8.07 18.37
N SER A 123 -6.66 -7.46 18.96
CA SER A 123 -7.92 -8.14 19.26
C SER A 123 -8.60 -8.69 18.00
N ASN A 124 -8.69 -7.86 16.95
CA ASN A 124 -9.25 -8.29 15.66
C ASN A 124 -8.36 -9.35 14.98
N LEU A 125 -7.02 -9.22 15.10
CA LEU A 125 -6.09 -10.21 14.59
C LEU A 125 -6.34 -11.58 15.20
N LYS A 126 -6.44 -11.66 16.53
CA LYS A 126 -6.73 -12.91 17.25
C LYS A 126 -8.06 -13.52 16.80
N GLN A 127 -9.13 -12.72 16.69
CA GLN A 127 -10.43 -13.18 16.21
C GLN A 127 -10.35 -13.77 14.80
N ILE A 128 -9.66 -13.09 13.86
CA ILE A 128 -9.44 -13.59 12.50
C ILE A 128 -8.70 -14.93 12.51
N ILE A 129 -7.63 -15.05 13.30
CA ILE A 129 -6.84 -16.29 13.36
C ILE A 129 -7.67 -17.44 13.92
N ASN A 130 -8.44 -17.23 14.97
CA ASN A 130 -9.34 -18.25 15.52
C ASN A 130 -10.37 -18.69 14.46
N VAL A 131 -10.99 -17.74 13.77
CA VAL A 131 -11.93 -18.06 12.68
C VAL A 131 -11.27 -18.84 11.55
N ILE A 132 -10.01 -18.57 11.20
CA ILE A 132 -9.27 -19.35 10.19
C ILE A 132 -9.11 -20.80 10.67
N ASP A 133 -8.71 -20.99 11.92
CA ASP A 133 -8.45 -22.31 12.52
C ASP A 133 -9.75 -23.16 12.59
N GLU A 134 -10.88 -22.54 12.87
CA GLU A 134 -12.21 -23.19 12.95
C GLU A 134 -12.82 -23.53 11.57
N GLN A 135 -12.30 -22.98 10.47
CA GLN A 135 -12.89 -23.24 9.16
C GLN A 135 -12.78 -24.72 8.76
N LYS A 136 -13.87 -25.28 8.23
CA LYS A 136 -13.91 -26.59 7.56
C LYS A 136 -13.30 -26.47 6.16
N LYS A 137 -12.01 -26.22 6.06
CA LYS A 137 -11.24 -26.11 4.82
C LYS A 137 -10.05 -27.03 4.85
N GLU A 138 -9.46 -27.27 3.66
CA GLU A 138 -8.19 -27.94 3.58
C GLU A 138 -7.14 -27.20 4.41
N GLU A 139 -6.42 -27.95 5.23
CA GLU A 139 -5.44 -27.43 6.17
C GLU A 139 -4.41 -26.53 5.49
N ILE A 140 -3.94 -26.92 4.31
CA ILE A 140 -2.96 -26.15 3.55
C ILE A 140 -3.43 -24.73 3.20
N LYS A 141 -4.74 -24.53 2.93
CA LYS A 141 -5.31 -23.19 2.70
C LYS A 141 -5.38 -22.38 3.97
N LYS A 142 -5.69 -23.01 5.11
CA LYS A 142 -5.69 -22.35 6.42
C LYS A 142 -4.30 -21.89 6.79
N LEU A 143 -3.30 -22.72 6.62
CA LEU A 143 -1.90 -22.41 6.91
C LEU A 143 -1.39 -21.23 6.08
N ARG A 144 -1.70 -21.22 4.75
CA ARG A 144 -1.35 -20.07 3.90
C ARG A 144 -2.00 -18.77 4.37
N ASP A 145 -3.32 -18.79 4.54
CA ASP A 145 -4.11 -17.59 4.85
C ASP A 145 -3.71 -17.03 6.23
N ARG A 146 -3.48 -17.92 7.19
CA ARG A 146 -2.97 -17.61 8.52
C ARG A 146 -1.59 -16.95 8.46
N SER A 147 -0.65 -17.55 7.72
CA SER A 147 0.71 -17.02 7.57
C SER A 147 0.73 -15.65 6.88
N ILE A 148 -0.09 -15.45 5.85
CA ILE A 148 -0.24 -14.15 5.18
C ILE A 148 -0.65 -13.07 6.17
N ILE A 149 -1.64 -13.36 7.03
CA ILE A 149 -2.20 -12.37 7.96
C ILE A 149 -1.21 -12.09 9.11
N LEU A 150 -0.63 -13.14 9.71
CA LEU A 150 0.31 -12.98 10.82
C LEU A 150 1.60 -12.29 10.39
N ILE A 151 2.24 -12.72 9.30
CA ILE A 151 3.45 -12.07 8.75
C ILE A 151 3.13 -10.65 8.30
N GLY A 152 2.01 -10.46 7.60
CA GLY A 152 1.60 -9.14 7.12
C GLY A 152 1.41 -8.13 8.25
N PHE A 153 0.86 -8.58 9.39
CA PHE A 153 0.71 -7.76 10.59
C PHE A 153 2.07 -7.54 11.26
N SER A 154 2.77 -8.61 11.66
CA SER A 154 3.98 -8.54 12.50
C SER A 154 5.14 -7.80 11.82
N GLY A 155 5.31 -7.94 10.51
CA GLY A 155 6.30 -7.19 9.75
C GLY A 155 5.85 -5.79 9.31
N GLY A 156 4.61 -5.37 9.62
CA GLY A 156 4.07 -4.10 9.17
C GLY A 156 4.09 -3.96 7.64
N PHE A 157 3.89 -5.05 6.90
CA PHE A 157 4.04 -5.11 5.45
C PHE A 157 2.92 -4.40 4.69
N ARG A 158 3.26 -3.86 3.52
CA ARG A 158 2.27 -3.51 2.49
C ARG A 158 1.83 -4.79 1.76
N ARG A 159 0.58 -4.83 1.26
CA ARG A 159 0.04 -5.99 0.51
C ARG A 159 0.99 -6.51 -0.57
N ASN A 160 1.54 -5.59 -1.35
CA ASN A 160 2.46 -5.96 -2.43
C ASN A 160 3.77 -6.53 -1.89
N GLU A 161 4.26 -6.04 -0.76
CA GLU A 161 5.46 -6.56 -0.11
C GLU A 161 5.24 -8.01 0.32
N ILE A 162 4.08 -8.33 0.93
CA ILE A 162 3.74 -9.71 1.34
C ILE A 162 3.77 -10.68 0.15
N VAL A 163 3.07 -10.33 -0.93
CA VAL A 163 2.98 -11.23 -2.09
C VAL A 163 4.26 -11.27 -2.92
N SER A 164 5.15 -10.30 -2.79
CA SER A 164 6.42 -10.26 -3.50
C SER A 164 7.51 -11.12 -2.86
N LEU A 165 7.29 -11.62 -1.65
CA LEU A 165 8.25 -12.49 -0.98
C LEU A 165 8.44 -13.80 -1.76
N ASP A 166 9.70 -14.18 -1.89
CA ASP A 166 10.14 -15.47 -2.36
C ASP A 166 10.65 -16.30 -1.17
N TYR A 167 10.77 -17.61 -1.36
CA TYR A 167 11.33 -18.51 -0.34
C TYR A 167 12.75 -18.08 0.05
N GLU A 168 13.56 -17.68 -0.92
CA GLU A 168 14.95 -17.23 -0.76
C GLU A 168 15.10 -15.91 0.01
N ASP A 169 13.99 -15.22 0.26
CA ASP A 169 13.98 -14.01 1.09
C ASP A 169 13.90 -14.30 2.59
N LEU A 170 13.74 -15.59 2.96
CA LEU A 170 13.56 -16.04 4.34
C LEU A 170 14.87 -16.61 4.90
N ASP A 171 15.23 -16.18 6.09
CA ASP A 171 16.34 -16.71 6.87
C ASP A 171 15.84 -16.98 8.30
N PHE A 172 15.61 -18.25 8.60
CA PHE A 172 15.17 -18.70 9.94
C PHE A 172 16.39 -18.83 10.86
N VAL A 173 16.42 -18.02 11.90
CA VAL A 173 17.49 -17.96 12.89
C VAL A 173 16.95 -18.32 14.27
N GLU A 174 17.83 -18.46 15.25
CA GLU A 174 17.46 -18.83 16.64
C GLU A 174 16.47 -17.83 17.25
N GLU A 175 16.65 -16.54 17.00
CA GLU A 175 15.83 -15.46 17.57
C GLU A 175 14.50 -15.27 16.83
N GLY A 176 14.35 -15.81 15.60
CA GLY A 176 13.16 -15.62 14.80
C GLY A 176 13.35 -15.79 13.31
N LEU A 177 12.81 -14.86 12.55
CA LEU A 177 12.86 -14.86 11.09
C LEU A 177 13.36 -13.52 10.57
N LYS A 178 14.44 -13.53 9.77
CA LYS A 178 14.87 -12.39 8.95
C LYS A 178 14.19 -12.47 7.60
N ILE A 179 13.55 -11.40 7.17
CA ILE A 179 12.86 -11.29 5.88
C ILE A 179 13.54 -10.20 5.05
N LYS A 180 14.10 -10.57 3.92
CA LYS A 180 14.72 -9.65 2.97
C LYS A 180 13.66 -9.06 2.04
N LEU A 181 13.53 -7.74 2.02
CA LEU A 181 12.70 -7.00 1.06
C LEU A 181 13.60 -6.47 -0.04
N ARG A 182 13.51 -7.04 -1.23
CA ARG A 182 14.33 -6.65 -2.41
C ARG A 182 13.95 -5.27 -2.95
N ARG A 183 12.66 -4.91 -2.89
CA ARG A 183 12.11 -3.62 -3.32
C ARG A 183 10.88 -3.27 -2.50
N SER A 184 10.70 -1.99 -2.21
CA SER A 184 9.47 -1.50 -1.60
C SER A 184 8.96 -0.25 -2.33
N LYS A 185 7.73 0.20 -1.99
CA LYS A 185 7.18 1.45 -2.55
C LYS A 185 8.04 2.68 -2.22
N THR A 186 8.77 2.63 -1.11
CA THR A 186 9.64 3.71 -0.63
C THR A 186 11.11 3.50 -1.01
N ASP A 187 11.44 2.30 -1.50
CA ASP A 187 12.74 1.91 -2.02
C ASP A 187 12.57 1.47 -3.47
N GLN A 188 12.48 2.44 -4.37
CA GLN A 188 12.29 2.20 -5.80
C GLN A 188 13.59 1.83 -6.51
N PHE A 189 14.72 2.19 -5.93
CA PHE A 189 16.06 1.89 -6.46
C PHE A 189 16.55 0.50 -6.08
N GLY A 190 15.90 -0.17 -5.11
CA GLY A 190 16.20 -1.55 -4.77
C GLY A 190 17.43 -1.71 -3.86
N GLU A 191 17.69 -0.74 -2.98
CA GLU A 191 18.72 -0.87 -1.93
C GLU A 191 18.42 -2.06 -1.01
N GLY A 192 17.13 -2.44 -0.92
CA GLY A 192 16.65 -3.52 -0.09
C GLY A 192 16.59 -3.15 1.40
N SER A 193 15.91 -3.99 2.16
CA SER A 193 15.90 -3.89 3.62
C SER A 193 15.65 -5.25 4.24
N VAL A 194 16.12 -5.45 5.46
CA VAL A 194 15.87 -6.68 6.22
C VAL A 194 14.95 -6.35 7.39
N LYS A 195 13.95 -7.20 7.64
CA LYS A 195 13.07 -7.12 8.81
C LYS A 195 13.25 -8.35 9.68
N GLY A 196 13.44 -8.13 10.98
CA GLY A 196 13.44 -9.19 11.98
C GLY A 196 12.04 -9.38 12.57
N VAL A 197 11.54 -10.61 12.58
CA VAL A 197 10.29 -11.01 13.23
C VAL A 197 10.65 -12.04 14.29
N PRO A 198 10.57 -11.71 15.59
CA PRO A 198 10.95 -12.64 16.65
C PRO A 198 9.94 -13.79 16.78
N TYR A 199 10.38 -14.91 17.37
CA TYR A 199 9.47 -15.93 17.85
C TYR A 199 8.60 -15.36 18.98
N PHE A 200 7.33 -15.76 19.00
CA PHE A 200 6.46 -15.59 20.15
C PHE A 200 6.41 -16.95 20.87
N GLU A 201 7.08 -17.04 22.00
CA GLU A 201 7.08 -18.28 22.77
C GLU A 201 5.65 -18.73 23.10
N TYR A 202 5.39 -20.02 22.95
CA TYR A 202 4.13 -20.71 23.31
C TYR A 202 2.86 -20.09 22.74
N SER A 203 2.96 -19.20 21.73
CA SER A 203 1.81 -18.51 21.17
C SER A 203 1.31 -19.18 19.90
N GLN A 204 0.04 -19.56 19.93
CA GLN A 204 -0.67 -19.95 18.71
C GLN A 204 -0.68 -18.82 17.65
N TYR A 205 -0.40 -17.58 18.04
CA TYR A 205 -0.34 -16.42 17.14
C TYR A 205 1.07 -16.10 16.66
N CYS A 206 2.05 -16.98 16.87
CA CYS A 206 3.41 -16.76 16.43
C CYS A 206 3.50 -16.71 14.89
N PRO A 207 3.94 -15.57 14.30
CA PRO A 207 4.05 -15.41 12.87
C PRO A 207 5.11 -16.35 12.26
N VAL A 208 6.22 -16.54 12.95
CA VAL A 208 7.34 -17.37 12.49
C VAL A 208 6.95 -18.84 12.45
N LEU A 209 6.36 -19.36 13.52
CA LEU A 209 5.89 -20.77 13.56
C LEU A 209 4.77 -21.01 12.54
N SER A 210 3.88 -20.03 12.34
CA SER A 210 2.83 -20.13 11.33
C SER A 210 3.41 -20.21 9.92
N LEU A 211 4.41 -19.39 9.62
CA LEU A 211 5.07 -19.41 8.32
C LEU A 211 5.86 -20.70 8.12
N LYS A 212 6.58 -21.17 9.14
CA LYS A 212 7.32 -22.42 9.08
C LYS A 212 6.40 -23.61 8.72
N LYS A 213 5.26 -23.74 9.42
CA LYS A 213 4.24 -24.74 9.10
C LYS A 213 3.69 -24.61 7.68
N TRP A 214 3.51 -23.39 7.18
CA TRP A 214 3.10 -23.16 5.79
C TRP A 214 4.15 -23.68 4.79
N VAL A 215 5.42 -23.30 4.97
CA VAL A 215 6.53 -23.71 4.11
C VAL A 215 6.67 -25.23 4.11
N GLU A 216 6.69 -25.87 5.28
CA GLU A 216 6.78 -27.32 5.43
C GLU A 216 5.62 -28.05 4.73
N LYS A 217 4.37 -27.61 4.96
CA LYS A 217 3.18 -28.27 4.41
C LYS A 217 3.02 -28.06 2.91
N SER A 218 3.48 -26.93 2.39
CA SER A 218 3.39 -26.59 0.98
C SER A 218 4.51 -27.16 0.14
N ASN A 219 5.59 -27.67 0.75
CA ASN A 219 6.82 -28.13 0.10
C ASN A 219 7.41 -27.05 -0.84
N ILE A 220 7.30 -25.78 -0.47
CA ILE A 220 7.90 -24.67 -1.22
C ILE A 220 9.36 -24.54 -0.80
N ASP A 221 10.27 -24.74 -1.75
CA ASP A 221 11.72 -24.66 -1.60
C ASP A 221 12.36 -23.55 -2.45
N SER A 222 11.58 -22.93 -3.34
CA SER A 222 12.05 -21.88 -4.24
C SER A 222 10.93 -21.00 -4.78
N GLY A 223 11.28 -19.76 -5.18
CA GLY A 223 10.38 -18.83 -5.85
C GLY A 223 9.23 -18.31 -4.97
N PRO A 224 8.04 -18.03 -5.52
CA PRO A 224 6.99 -17.34 -4.80
C PRO A 224 6.56 -18.04 -3.51
N LEU A 225 6.71 -17.34 -2.37
CA LEU A 225 6.33 -17.85 -1.05
C LEU A 225 4.82 -18.07 -0.91
N PHE A 226 4.01 -17.12 -1.41
CA PHE A 226 2.57 -17.23 -1.36
C PHE A 226 2.00 -17.44 -2.75
N ARG A 227 1.51 -18.65 -2.99
CA ARG A 227 1.03 -19.14 -4.29
C ARG A 227 -0.49 -19.23 -4.33
N ARG A 228 -1.05 -19.25 -5.54
CA ARG A 228 -2.49 -19.42 -5.77
C ARG A 228 -2.86 -20.89 -5.67
N PHE A 229 -4.12 -21.16 -5.34
CA PHE A 229 -4.75 -22.45 -5.54
C PHE A 229 -5.55 -22.45 -6.86
N SER A 230 -5.52 -23.56 -7.58
CA SER A 230 -6.39 -23.81 -8.72
C SER A 230 -7.86 -24.01 -8.27
N LYS A 231 -8.80 -24.09 -9.22
CA LYS A 231 -10.21 -24.42 -8.92
C LYS A 231 -10.36 -25.76 -8.18
N GLY A 232 -9.49 -26.73 -8.47
CA GLY A 232 -9.44 -28.04 -7.80
C GLY A 232 -8.62 -28.05 -6.51
N SER A 233 -8.36 -26.90 -5.89
CA SER A 233 -7.63 -26.77 -4.62
C SER A 233 -6.16 -27.20 -4.63
N LYS A 234 -5.58 -27.47 -5.79
CA LYS A 234 -4.15 -27.77 -5.92
C LYS A 234 -3.33 -26.49 -5.84
N LEU A 235 -2.24 -26.50 -5.08
CA LEU A 235 -1.28 -25.41 -5.04
C LEU A 235 -0.60 -25.27 -6.41
N THR A 236 -0.53 -24.06 -6.93
CA THR A 236 0.14 -23.75 -8.20
C THR A 236 1.45 -23.04 -7.96
N GLU A 237 2.31 -22.93 -8.95
CA GLU A 237 3.54 -22.12 -8.87
C GLU A 237 3.31 -20.61 -9.01
N ASN A 238 2.08 -20.22 -9.38
CA ASN A 238 1.76 -18.83 -9.62
C ASN A 238 1.66 -18.02 -8.33
N ARG A 239 2.36 -16.89 -8.31
CA ARG A 239 2.32 -15.91 -7.21
C ARG A 239 0.91 -15.42 -6.94
N LEU A 240 0.59 -15.25 -5.67
CA LEU A 240 -0.66 -14.62 -5.21
C LEU A 240 -0.69 -13.13 -5.62
N THR A 241 -1.87 -12.60 -5.89
CA THR A 241 -2.02 -11.15 -6.15
C THR A 241 -2.19 -10.37 -4.85
N ASP A 242 -1.74 -9.12 -4.84
CA ASP A 242 -1.92 -8.22 -3.69
C ASP A 242 -3.41 -7.94 -3.39
N GLN A 243 -4.27 -8.01 -4.40
CA GLN A 243 -5.72 -7.92 -4.25
C GLN A 243 -6.27 -9.07 -3.41
N THR A 244 -5.73 -10.28 -3.58
CA THR A 244 -6.16 -11.45 -2.79
C THR A 244 -5.93 -11.23 -1.30
N VAL A 245 -4.82 -10.61 -0.90
CA VAL A 245 -4.57 -10.28 0.52
C VAL A 245 -5.69 -9.41 1.09
N ALA A 246 -6.12 -8.39 0.35
CA ALA A 246 -7.22 -7.54 0.78
C ALA A 246 -8.56 -8.28 0.88
N LEU A 247 -8.82 -9.20 -0.04
CA LEU A 247 -10.02 -10.04 -0.03
C LEU A 247 -10.00 -11.04 1.12
N LEU A 248 -8.85 -11.64 1.43
CA LEU A 248 -8.69 -12.53 2.58
C LEU A 248 -9.00 -11.82 3.90
N ILE A 249 -8.42 -10.64 4.10
CA ILE A 249 -8.69 -9.84 5.31
C ILE A 249 -10.19 -9.56 5.46
N LYS A 250 -10.83 -9.09 4.39
CA LYS A 250 -12.27 -8.78 4.41
C LYS A 250 -13.09 -10.03 4.72
N LYS A 251 -12.82 -11.13 4.04
CA LYS A 251 -13.51 -12.41 4.23
C LYS A 251 -13.47 -12.87 5.68
N TYR A 252 -12.29 -12.85 6.31
CA TYR A 252 -12.16 -13.34 7.68
C TYR A 252 -12.66 -12.35 8.71
N LEU A 253 -12.69 -11.04 8.41
CA LEU A 253 -13.40 -10.06 9.22
C LEU A 253 -14.91 -10.30 9.22
N ASP A 254 -15.50 -10.51 8.03
CA ASP A 254 -16.93 -10.79 7.90
C ASP A 254 -17.31 -12.09 8.61
N LEU A 255 -16.48 -13.14 8.50
CA LEU A 255 -16.66 -14.40 9.23
C LEU A 255 -16.51 -14.25 10.75
N ALA A 256 -15.72 -13.28 11.20
CA ALA A 256 -15.58 -12.93 12.62
C ALA A 256 -16.69 -11.96 13.12
N GLY A 257 -17.69 -11.65 12.30
CA GLY A 257 -18.76 -10.72 12.65
C GLY A 257 -18.31 -9.24 12.67
N ILE A 258 -17.17 -8.91 12.05
CA ILE A 258 -16.63 -7.56 12.01
C ILE A 258 -16.88 -6.93 10.64
N GLU A 259 -17.47 -5.74 10.61
CA GLU A 259 -17.83 -5.03 9.38
C GLU A 259 -16.63 -4.73 8.51
N SER A 260 -16.35 -5.56 7.50
CA SER A 260 -15.13 -5.53 6.68
C SER A 260 -14.98 -4.28 5.81
N LYS A 261 -16.11 -3.56 5.54
CA LYS A 261 -16.06 -2.31 4.73
C LYS A 261 -15.17 -1.23 5.34
N ASN A 262 -14.96 -1.28 6.66
CA ASN A 262 -14.10 -0.36 7.40
C ASN A 262 -12.61 -0.68 7.29
N TYR A 263 -12.23 -1.81 6.72
CA TYR A 263 -10.86 -2.31 6.63
C TYR A 263 -10.38 -2.45 5.18
N SER A 264 -9.08 -2.58 5.01
CA SER A 264 -8.42 -2.76 3.72
C SER A 264 -7.12 -3.54 3.90
N GLY A 265 -6.44 -3.88 2.83
CA GLY A 265 -5.12 -4.50 2.94
C GLY A 265 -4.05 -3.63 3.61
N HIS A 266 -4.28 -2.33 3.77
CA HIS A 266 -3.38 -1.45 4.56
C HIS A 266 -3.66 -1.55 6.07
N SER A 267 -4.79 -2.15 6.47
CA SER A 267 -5.21 -2.26 7.87
C SER A 267 -4.30 -3.16 8.71
N LEU A 268 -3.60 -4.15 8.13
CA LEU A 268 -2.57 -4.94 8.81
C LEU A 268 -1.42 -4.05 9.28
N ARG A 269 -0.88 -3.26 8.36
CA ARG A 269 0.25 -2.37 8.62
C ARG A 269 -0.10 -1.24 9.60
N SER A 270 -1.26 -0.59 9.42
CA SER A 270 -1.74 0.42 10.36
C SER A 270 -2.05 -0.20 11.72
N GLY A 271 -2.58 -1.42 11.74
CA GLY A 271 -2.83 -2.18 12.96
C GLY A 271 -1.56 -2.46 13.74
N PHE A 272 -0.52 -2.96 13.07
CA PHE A 272 0.80 -3.13 13.68
C PHE A 272 1.32 -1.80 14.27
N ALA A 273 1.32 -0.72 13.48
CA ALA A 273 1.85 0.56 13.93
C ALA A 273 1.07 1.12 15.14
N THR A 274 -0.27 0.99 15.14
CA THR A 274 -1.12 1.43 16.26
C THR A 274 -0.89 0.56 17.48
N SER A 275 -0.90 -0.77 17.34
CA SER A 275 -0.72 -1.69 18.47
C SER A 275 0.68 -1.58 19.08
N ALA A 276 1.72 -1.39 18.27
CA ALA A 276 3.08 -1.14 18.75
C ALA A 276 3.15 0.18 19.55
N ALA A 277 2.49 1.24 19.06
CA ALA A 277 2.40 2.51 19.78
C ALA A 277 1.61 2.40 21.10
N GLU A 278 0.50 1.65 21.11
CA GLU A 278 -0.27 1.34 22.33
C GLU A 278 0.56 0.58 23.37
N SER A 279 1.47 -0.27 22.91
CA SER A 279 2.42 -1.02 23.76
C SER A 279 3.67 -0.20 24.15
N GLY A 280 3.77 1.08 23.73
CA GLY A 280 4.87 1.96 24.12
C GLY A 280 6.11 1.87 23.23
N ALA A 281 6.04 1.22 22.08
CA ALA A 281 7.17 1.17 21.16
C ALA A 281 7.54 2.57 20.64
N GLY A 282 8.85 2.85 20.58
CA GLY A 282 9.37 4.13 20.14
C GLY A 282 9.12 4.40 18.64
N GLU A 283 9.00 5.68 18.28
CA GLU A 283 8.74 6.15 16.92
C GLU A 283 9.72 5.53 15.90
N ARG A 284 11.02 5.52 16.23
CA ARG A 284 12.06 4.96 15.33
C ARG A 284 11.88 3.47 15.08
N SER A 285 11.54 2.69 16.12
CA SER A 285 11.30 1.24 16.00
C SER A 285 10.10 0.95 15.11
N ILE A 286 9.00 1.70 15.28
CA ILE A 286 7.82 1.58 14.42
C ILE A 286 8.17 1.96 12.97
N MET A 287 8.95 3.03 12.77
CA MET A 287 9.41 3.45 11.44
C MET A 287 10.27 2.37 10.77
N ALA A 288 11.22 1.79 11.48
CA ALA A 288 12.08 0.73 10.96
C ALA A 288 11.25 -0.47 10.47
N MET A 289 10.33 -0.97 11.31
CA MET A 289 9.48 -2.09 10.95
C MET A 289 8.51 -1.77 9.80
N THR A 290 7.93 -0.59 9.79
CA THR A 290 6.96 -0.22 8.76
C THR A 290 7.61 0.36 7.51
N GLY A 291 8.87 0.82 7.53
CA GLY A 291 9.53 1.50 6.43
C GLY A 291 8.82 2.81 6.05
N HIS A 292 8.34 3.59 7.04
CA HIS A 292 7.86 4.95 6.82
C HIS A 292 9.07 5.90 6.73
N LYS A 293 9.13 6.70 5.64
CA LYS A 293 10.16 7.74 5.48
C LYS A 293 9.83 9.03 6.24
N SER A 294 8.55 9.26 6.58
CA SER A 294 8.09 10.43 7.31
C SER A 294 7.64 10.06 8.72
N THR A 295 8.17 10.80 9.70
CA THR A 295 7.79 10.69 11.11
C THR A 295 6.32 11.09 11.32
N GLU A 296 5.79 12.02 10.52
CA GLU A 296 4.42 12.52 10.63
C GLU A 296 3.36 11.41 10.55
N MET A 297 3.58 10.43 9.65
CA MET A 297 2.68 9.29 9.52
C MET A 297 2.68 8.41 10.76
N VAL A 298 3.83 8.18 11.38
CA VAL A 298 3.96 7.35 12.59
C VAL A 298 3.44 8.10 13.81
N ARG A 299 3.74 9.40 13.93
CA ARG A 299 3.20 10.27 14.99
C ARG A 299 1.68 10.28 15.04
N ARG A 300 1.01 10.17 13.89
CA ARG A 300 -0.43 10.03 13.84
C ARG A 300 -0.90 8.77 14.58
N TYR A 301 -0.27 7.61 14.35
CA TYR A 301 -0.61 6.37 15.06
C TYR A 301 -0.31 6.49 16.56
N ILE A 302 0.83 7.09 16.93
CA ILE A 302 1.20 7.31 18.34
C ILE A 302 0.19 8.23 19.01
N LYS A 303 -0.23 9.32 18.35
CA LYS A 303 -1.22 10.26 18.87
C LYS A 303 -2.57 9.58 19.09
N GLU A 304 -3.04 8.79 18.13
CA GLU A 304 -4.30 8.04 18.24
C GLU A 304 -4.22 7.01 19.41
N ALA A 305 -3.10 6.27 19.53
CA ALA A 305 -2.89 5.29 20.58
C ALA A 305 -2.81 5.90 22.01
N ASN A 306 -2.27 7.10 22.12
CA ASN A 306 -2.04 7.77 23.39
C ASN A 306 -3.11 8.82 23.77
N LEU A 307 -4.21 8.91 23.03
CA LEU A 307 -5.24 9.92 23.22
C LEU A 307 -5.76 10.03 24.66
N PHE A 308 -5.88 8.90 25.34
CA PHE A 308 -6.33 8.79 26.73
C PHE A 308 -5.18 8.58 27.73
N LYS A 309 -4.09 7.88 27.33
CA LYS A 309 -2.98 7.55 28.24
C LYS A 309 -2.23 8.80 28.72
N ASN A 310 -1.96 9.75 27.82
CA ASN A 310 -1.23 10.98 28.11
C ASN A 310 -2.16 12.20 28.17
N ASN A 311 -3.43 12.01 28.57
CA ASN A 311 -4.36 13.09 28.69
C ASN A 311 -4.04 13.92 29.94
N PRO A 312 -3.92 15.28 29.84
CA PRO A 312 -3.70 16.15 30.99
C PRO A 312 -4.75 15.98 32.10
N LEU A 313 -5.98 15.63 31.73
CA LEU A 313 -7.06 15.35 32.69
C LEU A 313 -6.74 14.21 33.66
N ASN A 314 -5.88 13.27 33.28
CA ASN A 314 -5.45 12.19 34.17
C ASN A 314 -4.63 12.71 35.38
N LYS A 315 -4.12 13.96 35.31
CA LYS A 315 -3.36 14.61 36.38
C LYS A 315 -4.20 15.61 37.20
N ILE A 316 -5.41 15.89 36.76
CA ILE A 316 -6.33 16.81 37.46
C ILE A 316 -7.23 15.95 38.36
N LYS A 317 -7.13 16.21 39.68
CA LYS A 317 -8.07 15.64 40.64
C LYS A 317 -9.31 16.53 40.67
N ILE A 318 -10.41 16.03 40.14
CA ILE A 318 -11.73 16.66 40.24
C ILE A 318 -12.46 16.02 41.40
#